data_cd8be077ae3fecdfeb65f2e579da2952
#
_entry.id   cd8be077ae3fecdfeb65f2e579da2952
#
_cell.length_a   1.000
_cell.length_b   1.000
_cell.length_c   1.000
_cell.angle_alpha   90.00
_cell.angle_beta   90.00
_cell.angle_gamma   90.00
#
_symmetry.space_group_name_H-M   'P 1'
#
loop_
_entity.id
_entity.type
_entity.pdbx_description
1 polymer ?
#
loop_
_entity_poly.entity_id
_entity_poly.type
_entity_poly.pdbx_seq_one_letter_code
_entity_poly.pdbx_strand_id
1 'polypeptide(L)'
;MSSNSNVINIPSNAKIIPNYFIDRGLDHFSPTQATTPLDVWIYKYLHCNQDKRRKMKGSSKMRCGVLAGDSVAADISGKVRPIFHYDGYKEWNDEKDKMQWKNDKEFINESIKQVFLGLKDIGIKWEDKRTKVVFEYYVSYEDPRLVIPIIGRTDIQTPTALVELKTKWSKRGAEKKDGTHSFSFPKLKDEPEENHLQQSAMYYHATKIPTFIVQATPKEYKVYDIRERDHKGALNELVVNCMKKQEVAKLKNPFEVIEPNFYEYGNLKFWWNIGDKYLNEAKELYGY
;
A
#
# COMPACT_ATOMS: atom_id res chain seq x y z
N MET A 1 19.82 -14.51 18.65
CA MET A 1 18.57 -14.39 17.84
C MET A 1 19.01 -14.26 16.40
N SER A 2 18.99 -15.36 15.66
CA SER A 2 19.49 -15.42 14.27
C SER A 2 18.42 -14.86 13.34
N SER A 3 18.74 -13.76 12.67
CA SER A 3 17.98 -13.24 11.55
C SER A 3 18.06 -14.23 10.39
N ASN A 4 17.02 -15.02 10.17
CA ASN A 4 16.84 -15.73 8.92
C ASN A 4 16.53 -14.68 7.83
N SER A 5 17.58 -14.18 7.20
CA SER A 5 17.46 -13.49 5.91
C SER A 5 17.00 -14.52 4.88
N ASN A 6 15.72 -14.51 4.54
CA ASN A 6 15.23 -15.19 3.34
C ASN A 6 15.95 -14.56 2.14
N VAL A 7 17.01 -15.23 1.69
CA VAL A 7 17.74 -14.83 0.48
C VAL A 7 16.77 -14.93 -0.69
N ILE A 8 16.43 -13.79 -1.23
CA ILE A 8 15.70 -13.70 -2.52
C ILE A 8 16.63 -14.34 -3.55
N ASN A 9 16.23 -15.46 -4.15
CA ASN A 9 16.88 -15.99 -5.34
C ASN A 9 16.66 -14.99 -6.48
N ILE A 10 17.60 -14.06 -6.64
CA ILE A 10 17.64 -13.19 -7.83
C ILE A 10 18.05 -14.10 -8.98
N PRO A 11 17.24 -14.23 -10.03
CA PRO A 11 17.63 -15.05 -11.19
C PRO A 11 18.97 -14.58 -11.76
N SER A 12 19.79 -15.53 -12.19
CA SER A 12 21.16 -15.30 -12.68
C SER A 12 21.25 -14.46 -13.98
N ASN A 13 20.15 -13.95 -14.51
CA ASN A 13 20.06 -12.99 -15.60
C ASN A 13 19.80 -11.58 -15.06
N ALA A 14 20.59 -11.13 -14.08
CA ALA A 14 20.46 -9.77 -13.57
C ALA A 14 20.58 -8.76 -14.74
N LYS A 15 19.46 -8.17 -15.15
CA LYS A 15 19.45 -7.04 -16.07
C LYS A 15 20.35 -5.95 -15.45
N ILE A 16 21.26 -5.39 -16.24
CA ILE A 16 22.07 -4.24 -15.80
C ILE A 16 21.11 -3.10 -15.49
N ILE A 17 21.01 -2.73 -14.23
CA ILE A 17 20.18 -1.60 -13.82
C ILE A 17 20.84 -0.32 -14.33
N PRO A 18 20.14 0.49 -15.13
CA PRO A 18 20.70 1.74 -15.66
C PRO A 18 21.08 2.71 -14.55
N ASN A 19 22.17 3.46 -14.75
CA ASN A 19 22.70 4.42 -13.76
C ASN A 19 21.65 5.43 -13.28
N TYR A 20 20.77 5.91 -14.16
CA TYR A 20 19.71 6.85 -13.77
C TYR A 20 18.70 6.31 -12.75
N PHE A 21 18.60 4.98 -12.58
CA PHE A 21 17.87 4.38 -11.47
C PHE A 21 18.74 4.20 -10.23
N ILE A 22 19.98 3.71 -10.42
CA ILE A 22 20.95 3.49 -9.33
C ILE A 22 21.20 4.80 -8.57
N ASP A 23 21.45 5.88 -9.30
CA ASP A 23 21.75 7.23 -8.75
C ASP A 23 20.58 7.76 -7.87
N ARG A 24 19.36 7.24 -8.10
CA ARG A 24 18.16 7.60 -7.34
C ARG A 24 17.77 6.54 -6.29
N GLY A 25 18.59 5.51 -6.15
CA GLY A 25 18.34 4.41 -5.21
C GLY A 25 17.07 3.62 -5.55
N LEU A 26 16.80 3.42 -6.84
CA LEU A 26 15.68 2.64 -7.37
C LEU A 26 16.22 1.38 -8.05
N ASP A 27 15.97 0.23 -7.44
CA ASP A 27 16.34 -1.09 -7.94
C ASP A 27 15.11 -1.92 -8.36
N HIS A 28 13.93 -1.46 -8.00
CA HIS A 28 12.64 -2.06 -8.37
C HIS A 28 11.53 -1.02 -8.34
N PHE A 29 10.41 -1.34 -8.98
CA PHE A 29 9.12 -0.68 -8.73
C PHE A 29 8.36 -1.45 -7.65
N SER A 30 7.71 -0.77 -6.71
CA SER A 30 6.66 -1.41 -5.91
C SER A 30 5.29 -1.19 -6.56
N PRO A 31 4.27 -2.04 -6.29
CA PRO A 31 2.91 -1.77 -6.76
C PRO A 31 2.38 -0.40 -6.32
N THR A 32 2.69 0.03 -5.11
CA THR A 32 2.34 1.38 -4.62
C THR A 32 3.03 2.48 -5.43
N GLN A 33 4.31 2.31 -5.80
CA GLN A 33 4.99 3.25 -6.69
C GLN A 33 4.33 3.29 -8.07
N ALA A 34 4.00 2.12 -8.62
CA ALA A 34 3.37 2.00 -9.93
C ALA A 34 2.01 2.74 -9.99
N THR A 35 1.22 2.67 -8.92
CA THR A 35 -0.11 3.30 -8.84
C THR A 35 -0.08 4.75 -8.32
N THR A 36 1.07 5.25 -7.86
CA THR A 36 1.22 6.66 -7.47
C THR A 36 1.13 7.55 -8.72
N PRO A 37 0.37 8.67 -8.71
CA PRO A 37 0.35 9.64 -9.80
C PRO A 37 1.76 10.09 -10.19
N LEU A 38 1.96 10.37 -11.47
CA LEU A 38 3.30 10.58 -12.04
C LEU A 38 4.02 11.78 -11.42
N ASP A 39 3.33 12.90 -11.26
CA ASP A 39 3.83 14.12 -10.62
C ASP A 39 4.29 13.87 -9.17
N VAL A 40 3.45 13.21 -8.37
CA VAL A 40 3.78 12.81 -7.00
C VAL A 40 4.95 11.83 -6.97
N TRP A 41 4.99 10.90 -7.94
CA TRP A 41 6.07 9.91 -8.03
C TRP A 41 7.41 10.57 -8.35
N ILE A 42 7.44 11.55 -9.27
CA ILE A 42 8.65 12.33 -9.61
C ILE A 42 9.19 13.00 -8.35
N TYR A 43 8.36 13.76 -7.65
CA TYR A 43 8.79 14.41 -6.41
C TYR A 43 9.28 13.41 -5.37
N LYS A 44 8.48 12.36 -5.10
CA LYS A 44 8.75 11.45 -4.01
C LYS A 44 9.92 10.51 -4.29
N TYR A 45 10.09 10.02 -5.50
CA TYR A 45 11.06 8.97 -5.81
C TYR A 45 12.24 9.41 -6.68
N LEU A 46 12.11 10.47 -7.46
CA LEU A 46 13.24 11.01 -8.22
C LEU A 46 13.95 12.16 -7.50
N HIS A 47 13.21 12.99 -6.76
CA HIS A 47 13.79 14.12 -6.03
C HIS A 47 14.13 13.80 -4.57
N CYS A 48 13.24 13.13 -3.84
CA CYS A 48 13.46 12.88 -2.42
C CYS A 48 14.33 11.64 -2.20
N ASN A 49 15.37 11.76 -1.41
CA ASN A 49 16.15 10.61 -0.93
C ASN A 49 15.32 9.75 0.06
N GLN A 50 15.85 8.57 0.40
CA GLN A 50 15.16 7.62 1.26
C GLN A 50 14.84 8.19 2.65
N ASP A 51 15.75 8.95 3.25
CA ASP A 51 15.53 9.53 4.58
C ASP A 51 14.43 10.58 4.58
N LYS A 52 14.35 11.38 3.52
CA LYS A 52 13.26 12.33 3.33
C LYS A 52 11.92 11.61 3.13
N ARG A 53 11.90 10.53 2.33
CA ARG A 53 10.68 9.70 2.14
C ARG A 53 10.18 9.09 3.45
N ARG A 54 11.08 8.60 4.31
CA ARG A 54 10.74 8.04 5.63
C ARG A 54 10.11 9.05 6.58
N LYS A 55 10.40 10.33 6.39
CA LYS A 55 9.81 11.43 7.18
C LYS A 55 8.44 11.88 6.68
N MET A 56 8.05 11.46 5.47
CA MET A 56 6.70 11.72 4.96
C MET A 56 5.70 10.87 5.73
N LYS A 57 4.75 11.53 6.37
CA LYS A 57 3.81 10.88 7.29
C LYS A 57 2.69 10.20 6.52
N GLY A 58 2.33 9.01 6.96
CA GLY A 58 1.09 8.39 6.55
C GLY A 58 -0.11 9.00 7.29
N SER A 59 -1.29 8.94 6.68
CA SER A 59 -2.53 9.34 7.35
C SER A 59 -2.89 8.41 8.50
N SER A 60 -3.75 8.87 9.40
CA SER A 60 -4.33 8.06 10.48
C SER A 60 -4.92 6.75 9.98
N LYS A 61 -5.58 6.77 8.82
CA LYS A 61 -6.14 5.57 8.17
C LYS A 61 -5.08 4.56 7.78
N MET A 62 -3.95 5.00 7.25
CA MET A 62 -2.81 4.11 6.96
C MET A 62 -2.27 3.48 8.25
N ARG A 63 -2.14 4.26 9.31
CA ARG A 63 -1.68 3.77 10.62
C ARG A 63 -2.63 2.74 11.21
N CYS A 64 -3.95 2.99 11.16
CA CYS A 64 -4.95 2.00 11.56
C CYS A 64 -4.85 0.72 10.73
N GLY A 65 -4.61 0.84 9.41
CA GLY A 65 -4.42 -0.30 8.51
C GLY A 65 -3.21 -1.15 8.88
N VAL A 66 -2.06 -0.52 9.09
CA VAL A 66 -0.82 -1.20 9.52
C VAL A 66 -1.05 -1.90 10.85
N LEU A 67 -1.63 -1.20 11.82
CA LEU A 67 -1.88 -1.76 13.14
C LEU A 67 -2.85 -2.95 13.12
N ALA A 68 -3.87 -2.90 12.26
CA ALA A 68 -4.78 -4.04 12.06
C ALA A 68 -4.05 -5.23 11.44
N GLY A 69 -3.23 -5.02 10.42
CA GLY A 69 -2.42 -6.06 9.78
C GLY A 69 -1.42 -6.70 10.74
N ASP A 70 -0.65 -5.88 11.46
CA ASP A 70 0.31 -6.35 12.47
C ASP A 70 -0.37 -7.14 13.61
N SER A 71 -1.59 -6.73 14.00
CA SER A 71 -2.37 -7.45 15.01
C SER A 71 -2.86 -8.81 14.49
N VAL A 72 -3.31 -8.89 13.24
CA VAL A 72 -3.68 -10.17 12.60
C VAL A 72 -2.46 -11.10 12.54
N ALA A 73 -1.31 -10.58 12.13
CA ALA A 73 -0.07 -11.36 12.08
C ALA A 73 0.37 -11.83 13.48
N ALA A 74 0.21 -11.01 14.51
CA ALA A 74 0.50 -11.36 15.89
C ALA A 74 -0.41 -12.49 16.40
N ASP A 75 -1.72 -12.38 16.17
CA ASP A 75 -2.72 -13.38 16.59
C ASP A 75 -2.45 -14.74 15.93
N ILE A 76 -2.21 -14.76 14.61
CA ILE A 76 -1.90 -15.98 13.87
C ILE A 76 -0.59 -16.61 14.35
N SER A 77 0.40 -15.79 14.71
CA SER A 77 1.71 -16.24 15.20
C SER A 77 1.73 -16.59 16.69
N GLY A 78 0.62 -16.41 17.42
CA GLY A 78 0.58 -16.57 18.89
C GLY A 78 1.44 -15.55 19.62
N LYS A 79 1.69 -14.39 19.04
CA LYS A 79 2.45 -13.28 19.63
C LYS A 79 1.52 -12.26 20.28
N VAL A 80 2.09 -11.47 21.17
CA VAL A 80 1.37 -10.32 21.74
C VAL A 80 1.11 -9.30 20.64
N ARG A 81 -0.13 -8.83 20.53
CA ARG A 81 -0.48 -7.74 19.60
C ARG A 81 0.36 -6.50 19.89
N PRO A 82 0.71 -5.72 18.87
CA PRO A 82 1.41 -4.46 19.10
C PRO A 82 0.59 -3.59 20.04
N ILE A 83 1.24 -3.09 21.10
CA ILE A 83 0.60 -2.24 22.07
C ILE A 83 0.25 -0.93 21.37
N PHE A 84 -0.99 -0.48 21.53
CA PHE A 84 -1.54 0.73 20.93
C PHE A 84 -0.92 2.02 21.52
N HIS A 85 0.42 2.10 21.63
CA HIS A 85 1.13 3.29 22.10
C HIS A 85 1.23 4.40 21.05
N TYR A 86 0.24 4.49 20.17
CA TYR A 86 0.22 5.55 19.16
C TYR A 86 -0.26 6.92 19.71
N ASP A 87 -0.66 7.01 20.97
CA ASP A 87 -0.88 8.31 21.62
C ASP A 87 0.42 9.14 21.77
N GLY A 88 1.60 8.51 21.57
CA GLY A 88 2.91 9.15 21.52
C GLY A 88 3.35 9.69 20.15
N TYR A 89 2.57 9.51 19.09
CA TYR A 89 2.86 10.15 17.80
C TYR A 89 2.65 11.66 17.94
N LYS A 90 3.75 12.38 18.09
CA LYS A 90 3.75 13.83 18.28
C LYS A 90 3.36 14.63 17.04
N GLU A 91 3.22 13.97 15.91
CA GLU A 91 3.09 14.65 14.62
C GLU A 91 1.98 14.03 13.77
N TRP A 92 0.83 14.65 13.79
CA TRP A 92 -0.30 14.41 12.88
C TRP A 92 -0.15 15.31 11.66
N ASN A 93 -0.75 14.94 10.51
CA ASN A 93 -0.78 15.82 9.36
C ASN A 93 -1.49 17.14 9.69
N ASP A 94 -2.62 17.04 10.40
CA ASP A 94 -3.38 18.16 10.97
C ASP A 94 -4.27 17.68 12.13
N GLU A 95 -5.01 18.58 12.77
CA GLU A 95 -5.98 18.24 13.83
C GLU A 95 -7.11 17.33 13.34
N LYS A 96 -7.45 17.42 12.04
CA LYS A 96 -8.48 16.57 11.42
C LYS A 96 -8.01 15.12 11.33
N ASP A 97 -6.75 14.89 11.00
CA ASP A 97 -6.13 13.56 10.98
C ASP A 97 -6.05 12.95 12.40
N LYS A 98 -5.75 13.78 13.40
CA LYS A 98 -5.76 13.39 14.81
C LYS A 98 -7.15 13.00 15.30
N MET A 99 -8.18 13.76 14.92
CA MET A 99 -9.57 13.41 15.23
C MET A 99 -9.99 12.10 14.55
N GLN A 100 -9.59 11.89 13.30
CA GLN A 100 -9.84 10.65 12.55
C GLN A 100 -9.20 9.45 13.27
N TRP A 101 -7.95 9.59 13.73
CA TRP A 101 -7.27 8.56 14.52
C TRP A 101 -8.02 8.23 15.80
N LYS A 102 -8.41 9.25 16.59
CA LYS A 102 -9.15 9.04 17.84
C LYS A 102 -10.44 8.26 17.64
N ASN A 103 -11.15 8.51 16.52
CA ASN A 103 -12.34 7.77 16.18
C ASN A 103 -12.02 6.33 15.73
N ASP A 104 -11.12 6.17 14.78
CA ASP A 104 -10.94 4.89 14.09
C ASP A 104 -10.21 3.85 14.97
N LYS A 105 -9.32 4.27 15.88
CA LYS A 105 -8.61 3.36 16.77
C LYS A 105 -9.52 2.49 17.64
N GLU A 106 -10.69 3.01 18.01
CA GLU A 106 -11.67 2.29 18.83
C GLU A 106 -12.27 1.07 18.09
N PHE A 107 -12.20 1.06 16.75
CA PHE A 107 -12.79 0.04 15.90
C PHE A 107 -11.79 -0.95 15.30
N ILE A 108 -10.53 -0.89 15.71
CA ILE A 108 -9.49 -1.78 15.14
C ILE A 108 -9.80 -3.25 15.45
N ASN A 109 -10.22 -3.56 16.66
CA ASN A 109 -10.55 -4.94 17.06
C ASN A 109 -11.73 -5.51 16.26
N GLU A 110 -12.74 -4.70 16.00
CA GLU A 110 -13.89 -5.10 15.15
C GLU A 110 -13.44 -5.35 13.72
N SER A 111 -12.57 -4.50 13.17
CA SER A 111 -12.00 -4.71 11.83
C SER A 111 -11.17 -6.00 11.76
N ILE A 112 -10.38 -6.30 12.79
CA ILE A 112 -9.62 -7.56 12.88
C ILE A 112 -10.54 -8.77 12.88
N LYS A 113 -11.65 -8.73 13.63
CA LYS A 113 -12.66 -9.81 13.62
C LYS A 113 -13.20 -10.05 12.21
N GLN A 114 -13.50 -8.99 11.47
CA GLN A 114 -13.97 -9.10 10.08
C GLN A 114 -12.90 -9.65 9.14
N VAL A 115 -11.64 -9.30 9.34
CA VAL A 115 -10.52 -9.90 8.59
C VAL A 115 -10.47 -11.41 8.82
N PHE A 116 -10.57 -11.88 10.08
CA PHE A 116 -10.57 -13.31 10.39
C PHE A 116 -11.77 -14.06 9.79
N LEU A 117 -12.94 -13.44 9.73
CA LEU A 117 -14.08 -14.01 9.02
C LEU A 117 -13.78 -14.18 7.53
N GLY A 118 -13.18 -13.17 6.88
CA GLY A 118 -12.74 -13.26 5.49
C GLY A 118 -11.68 -14.34 5.26
N LEU A 119 -10.69 -14.46 6.14
CA LEU A 119 -9.68 -15.53 6.06
C LEU A 119 -10.29 -16.92 6.19
N LYS A 120 -11.28 -17.08 7.07
CA LYS A 120 -12.02 -18.33 7.23
C LYS A 120 -12.82 -18.67 5.98
N ASP A 121 -13.45 -17.67 5.36
CA ASP A 121 -14.27 -17.82 4.16
C ASP A 121 -13.46 -18.38 2.96
N ILE A 122 -12.20 -17.99 2.83
CA ILE A 122 -11.26 -18.53 1.82
C ILE A 122 -10.56 -19.82 2.26
N GLY A 123 -10.96 -20.41 3.40
CA GLY A 123 -10.47 -21.71 3.87
C GLY A 123 -9.08 -21.69 4.50
N ILE A 124 -8.55 -20.54 4.90
CA ILE A 124 -7.27 -20.48 5.62
C ILE A 124 -7.46 -20.95 7.05
N LYS A 125 -6.83 -22.07 7.37
CA LYS A 125 -6.88 -22.72 8.71
C LYS A 125 -5.63 -22.32 9.53
N TRP A 126 -5.52 -21.04 9.90
CA TRP A 126 -4.35 -20.53 10.64
C TRP A 126 -4.18 -21.16 12.04
N GLU A 127 -5.25 -21.68 12.62
CA GLU A 127 -5.24 -22.36 13.93
C GLU A 127 -4.60 -23.77 13.84
N ASP A 128 -4.59 -24.37 12.65
CA ASP A 128 -3.90 -25.62 12.43
C ASP A 128 -2.39 -25.39 12.30
N LYS A 129 -1.63 -25.84 13.30
CA LYS A 129 -0.17 -25.71 13.34
C LYS A 129 0.55 -26.33 12.14
N ARG A 130 -0.14 -27.17 11.35
CA ARG A 130 0.40 -27.74 10.10
C ARG A 130 0.31 -26.73 8.94
N THR A 131 -0.55 -25.73 9.04
CA THR A 131 -0.64 -24.69 8.04
C THR A 131 0.54 -23.75 8.17
N LYS A 132 1.48 -23.84 7.22
CA LYS A 132 2.62 -22.91 7.16
C LYS A 132 2.12 -21.54 6.71
N VAL A 133 2.11 -20.58 7.62
CA VAL A 133 1.77 -19.17 7.33
C VAL A 133 3.05 -18.34 7.34
N VAL A 134 3.26 -17.57 6.28
CA VAL A 134 4.37 -16.61 6.16
C VAL A 134 3.77 -15.22 6.01
N PHE A 135 4.26 -14.25 6.76
CA PHE A 135 3.87 -12.85 6.68
C PHE A 135 4.89 -12.07 5.89
N GLU A 136 4.41 -11.00 5.24
CA GLU A 136 5.29 -10.08 4.55
C GLU A 136 6.18 -10.79 3.49
N TYR A 137 5.58 -11.72 2.74
CA TYR A 137 6.30 -12.51 1.74
C TYR A 137 6.55 -11.68 0.48
N TYR A 138 7.82 -11.60 0.08
CA TYR A 138 8.24 -10.87 -1.10
C TYR A 138 7.91 -11.63 -2.39
N VAL A 139 7.29 -10.92 -3.33
CA VAL A 139 6.96 -11.42 -4.67
C VAL A 139 7.62 -10.50 -5.70
N SER A 140 8.39 -11.07 -6.59
CA SER A 140 9.02 -10.38 -7.72
C SER A 140 8.34 -10.76 -9.03
N TYR A 141 8.01 -9.77 -9.83
CA TYR A 141 7.46 -9.93 -11.17
C TYR A 141 8.36 -9.23 -12.19
N GLU A 142 8.82 -10.00 -13.20
CA GLU A 142 9.63 -9.50 -14.29
C GLU A 142 8.77 -9.36 -15.55
N ASP A 143 8.84 -8.20 -16.19
CA ASP A 143 8.23 -7.95 -17.48
C ASP A 143 9.33 -7.55 -18.49
N PRO A 144 9.33 -8.07 -19.73
CA PRO A 144 10.37 -7.74 -20.72
C PRO A 144 10.40 -6.26 -21.10
N ARG A 145 9.31 -5.53 -20.91
CA ARG A 145 9.18 -4.09 -21.16
C ARG A 145 9.83 -3.22 -20.09
N LEU A 146 10.15 -3.80 -18.92
CA LEU A 146 10.73 -3.08 -17.79
C LEU A 146 12.22 -3.42 -17.64
N VAL A 147 13.03 -2.44 -17.30
CA VAL A 147 14.46 -2.62 -17.01
C VAL A 147 14.73 -3.04 -15.56
N ILE A 148 13.79 -2.76 -14.66
CA ILE A 148 13.81 -3.20 -13.27
C ILE A 148 12.51 -3.96 -12.95
N PRO A 149 12.56 -4.94 -12.02
CA PRO A 149 11.38 -5.73 -11.67
C PRO A 149 10.33 -4.92 -10.92
N ILE A 150 9.12 -5.46 -10.83
CA ILE A 150 8.12 -5.02 -9.85
C ILE A 150 8.22 -5.95 -8.65
N ILE A 151 8.49 -5.40 -7.47
CA ILE A 151 8.58 -6.18 -6.22
C ILE A 151 7.51 -5.68 -5.26
N GLY A 152 6.70 -6.62 -4.79
CA GLY A 152 5.70 -6.36 -3.77
C GLY A 152 5.84 -7.32 -2.59
N ARG A 153 5.02 -7.10 -1.58
CA ARG A 153 5.03 -7.89 -0.35
C ARG A 153 3.58 -8.19 0.02
N THR A 154 3.23 -9.49 0.04
CA THR A 154 1.89 -9.93 0.43
C THR A 154 1.78 -9.94 1.94
N ASP A 155 0.61 -9.62 2.48
CA ASP A 155 0.41 -9.63 3.94
C ASP A 155 0.46 -11.05 4.50
N ILE A 156 -0.15 -12.03 3.81
CA ILE A 156 -0.20 -13.43 4.23
C ILE A 156 0.08 -14.34 3.04
N GLN A 157 0.95 -15.32 3.24
CA GLN A 157 1.16 -16.44 2.33
C GLN A 157 0.93 -17.76 3.05
N THR A 158 0.23 -18.65 2.38
CA THR A 158 0.15 -20.08 2.70
C THR A 158 0.62 -20.90 1.49
N PRO A 159 0.79 -22.23 1.59
CA PRO A 159 1.10 -23.06 0.42
C PRO A 159 0.06 -22.97 -0.70
N THR A 160 -1.18 -22.60 -0.41
CA THR A 160 -2.31 -22.63 -1.35
C THR A 160 -2.95 -21.28 -1.63
N ALA A 161 -2.53 -20.22 -0.94
CA ALA A 161 -3.12 -18.88 -1.11
C ALA A 161 -2.14 -17.77 -0.76
N LEU A 162 -2.25 -16.66 -1.50
CA LEU A 162 -1.72 -15.34 -1.13
C LEU A 162 -2.88 -14.45 -0.73
N VAL A 163 -2.70 -13.64 0.30
CA VAL A 163 -3.74 -12.72 0.76
C VAL A 163 -3.17 -11.33 0.93
N GLU A 164 -3.88 -10.38 0.40
CA GLU A 164 -3.70 -8.94 0.62
C GLU A 164 -4.81 -8.44 1.54
N LEU A 165 -4.45 -7.87 2.68
CA LEU A 165 -5.39 -7.35 3.66
C LEU A 165 -5.62 -5.86 3.42
N LYS A 166 -6.87 -5.46 3.34
CA LYS A 166 -7.25 -4.04 3.18
C LYS A 166 -8.33 -3.68 4.19
N THR A 167 -8.05 -2.70 5.04
CA THR A 167 -9.05 -2.16 5.97
C THR A 167 -9.54 -0.81 5.49
N LYS A 168 -10.83 -0.56 5.62
CA LYS A 168 -11.46 0.71 5.30
C LYS A 168 -11.91 1.39 6.58
N TRP A 169 -11.51 2.63 6.71
CA TRP A 169 -11.74 3.45 7.90
C TRP A 169 -12.82 4.49 7.65
N SER A 170 -13.32 5.05 8.73
CA SER A 170 -14.46 5.95 8.68
C SER A 170 -14.20 7.18 7.79
N LYS A 171 -15.28 7.74 7.25
CA LYS A 171 -15.29 9.05 6.61
C LYS A 171 -15.82 10.05 7.61
N ARG A 172 -15.10 11.16 7.78
CA ARG A 172 -15.55 12.28 8.57
C ARG A 172 -16.58 13.07 7.75
N GLY A 173 -17.74 13.33 8.36
CA GLY A 173 -18.76 14.22 7.83
C GLY A 173 -18.42 15.69 8.04
N ALA A 174 -19.32 16.56 7.59
CA ALA A 174 -19.21 17.99 7.83
C ALA A 174 -19.18 18.32 9.33
N GLU A 175 -18.58 19.43 9.64
CA GLU A 175 -18.60 19.98 11.00
C GLU A 175 -20.02 20.41 11.36
N LYS A 176 -20.45 20.03 12.57
CA LYS A 176 -21.74 20.42 13.13
C LYS A 176 -21.63 21.78 13.82
N LYS A 177 -22.78 22.37 14.16
CA LYS A 177 -22.83 23.66 14.86
C LYS A 177 -22.11 23.69 16.20
N ASP A 178 -21.93 22.55 16.84
CA ASP A 178 -21.23 22.37 18.10
C ASP A 178 -19.72 22.10 17.95
N GLY A 179 -19.17 22.22 16.72
CA GLY A 179 -17.76 21.95 16.42
C GLY A 179 -17.41 20.46 16.31
N THR A 180 -18.38 19.56 16.48
CA THR A 180 -18.14 18.11 16.36
C THR A 180 -18.32 17.63 14.93
N HIS A 181 -17.83 16.41 14.65
CA HIS A 181 -18.00 15.73 13.37
C HIS A 181 -18.70 14.39 13.54
N SER A 182 -19.52 14.01 12.57
CA SER A 182 -19.98 12.64 12.45
C SER A 182 -18.93 11.79 11.74
N PHE A 183 -18.91 10.50 12.07
CA PHE A 183 -18.06 9.52 11.40
C PHE A 183 -18.92 8.37 10.89
N SER A 184 -18.66 7.92 9.68
CA SER A 184 -19.39 6.81 9.07
C SER A 184 -18.43 5.88 8.34
N PHE A 185 -18.57 4.56 8.54
CA PHE A 185 -17.82 3.57 7.79
C PHE A 185 -18.41 3.41 6.39
N PRO A 186 -17.57 3.38 5.34
CA PRO A 186 -18.05 3.17 3.99
C PRO A 186 -18.56 1.73 3.84
N LYS A 187 -19.60 1.55 3.04
CA LYS A 187 -20.00 0.22 2.57
C LYS A 187 -18.94 -0.30 1.61
N LEU A 188 -18.63 -1.59 1.71
CA LEU A 188 -17.68 -2.25 0.80
C LEU A 188 -18.33 -2.43 -0.58
N LYS A 189 -17.57 -2.14 -1.63
CA LYS A 189 -18.00 -2.28 -3.03
C LYS A 189 -18.00 -3.75 -3.46
N ASP A 190 -18.69 -4.07 -4.55
CA ASP A 190 -18.65 -5.40 -5.14
C ASP A 190 -17.34 -5.68 -5.88
N GLU A 191 -16.68 -4.62 -6.35
CA GLU A 191 -15.36 -4.70 -6.96
C GLU A 191 -14.28 -4.11 -6.03
N PRO A 192 -13.06 -4.68 -6.01
CA PRO A 192 -11.93 -4.11 -5.30
C PRO A 192 -11.53 -2.77 -5.92
N GLU A 193 -10.79 -1.95 -5.17
CA GLU A 193 -10.17 -0.77 -5.77
C GLU A 193 -9.11 -1.20 -6.79
N GLU A 194 -9.05 -0.48 -7.89
CA GLU A 194 -8.18 -0.79 -9.03
C GLU A 194 -6.71 -1.00 -8.64
N ASN A 195 -6.16 -0.11 -7.80
CA ASN A 195 -4.79 -0.24 -7.32
C ASN A 195 -4.57 -1.52 -6.47
N HIS A 196 -5.58 -1.99 -5.75
CA HIS A 196 -5.51 -3.26 -5.02
C HIS A 196 -5.60 -4.46 -5.98
N LEU A 197 -6.45 -4.35 -7.00
CA LEU A 197 -6.55 -5.37 -8.06
C LEU A 197 -5.21 -5.48 -8.81
N GLN A 198 -4.62 -4.36 -9.23
CA GLN A 198 -3.32 -4.31 -9.92
C GLN A 198 -2.21 -4.97 -9.08
N GLN A 199 -2.13 -4.63 -7.80
CA GLN A 199 -1.16 -5.22 -6.86
C GLN A 199 -1.33 -6.73 -6.75
N SER A 200 -2.56 -7.20 -6.52
CA SER A 200 -2.85 -8.61 -6.32
C SER A 200 -2.76 -9.43 -7.62
N ALA A 201 -3.08 -8.82 -8.76
CA ALA A 201 -2.86 -9.41 -10.08
C ALA A 201 -1.38 -9.68 -10.33
N MET A 202 -0.49 -8.76 -9.96
CA MET A 202 0.96 -8.97 -10.05
C MET A 202 1.40 -10.16 -9.18
N TYR A 203 0.90 -10.31 -7.96
CA TYR A 203 1.22 -11.45 -7.11
C TYR A 203 0.76 -12.78 -7.74
N TYR A 204 -0.48 -12.82 -8.24
CA TYR A 204 -1.01 -14.00 -8.91
C TYR A 204 -0.20 -14.38 -10.15
N HIS A 205 0.14 -13.41 -11.01
CA HIS A 205 0.90 -13.67 -12.22
C HIS A 205 2.35 -14.11 -11.95
N ALA A 206 2.97 -13.57 -10.92
CA ALA A 206 4.33 -13.95 -10.53
C ALA A 206 4.42 -15.35 -9.93
N THR A 207 3.43 -15.76 -9.13
CA THR A 207 3.51 -17.01 -8.35
C THR A 207 2.62 -18.14 -8.84
N LYS A 208 1.56 -17.81 -9.58
CA LYS A 208 0.46 -18.72 -9.95
C LYS A 208 -0.32 -19.29 -8.76
N ILE A 209 -0.06 -18.79 -7.55
CA ILE A 209 -0.80 -19.15 -6.34
C ILE A 209 -2.12 -18.36 -6.32
N PRO A 210 -3.27 -18.99 -6.03
CA PRO A 210 -4.53 -18.27 -5.81
C PRO A 210 -4.33 -17.06 -4.90
N THR A 211 -4.75 -15.90 -5.37
CA THR A 211 -4.54 -14.64 -4.66
C THR A 211 -5.88 -13.99 -4.34
N PHE A 212 -6.03 -13.56 -3.11
CA PHE A 212 -7.26 -12.98 -2.60
C PHE A 212 -7.00 -11.60 -1.99
N ILE A 213 -7.96 -10.71 -2.14
CA ILE A 213 -8.03 -9.48 -1.34
C ILE A 213 -9.10 -9.70 -0.28
N VAL A 214 -8.74 -9.59 0.98
CA VAL A 214 -9.68 -9.53 2.10
C VAL A 214 -9.82 -8.08 2.52
N GLN A 215 -10.97 -7.49 2.20
CA GLN A 215 -11.27 -6.11 2.56
C GLN A 215 -12.25 -6.08 3.74
N ALA A 216 -11.95 -5.30 4.77
CA ALA A 216 -12.74 -5.24 5.98
C ALA A 216 -13.02 -3.79 6.42
N THR A 217 -14.20 -3.60 7.00
CA THR A 217 -14.59 -2.49 7.88
C THR A 217 -14.90 -3.08 9.27
N PRO A 218 -15.16 -2.28 10.29
CA PRO A 218 -15.64 -2.82 11.57
C PRO A 218 -16.97 -3.58 11.51
N LYS A 219 -17.73 -3.41 10.40
CA LYS A 219 -19.10 -3.93 10.28
C LYS A 219 -19.25 -5.09 9.32
N GLU A 220 -18.38 -5.19 8.33
CA GLU A 220 -18.48 -6.16 7.25
C GLU A 220 -17.12 -6.48 6.66
N TYR A 221 -17.02 -7.60 5.97
CA TYR A 221 -15.90 -7.94 5.11
C TYR A 221 -16.38 -8.33 3.71
N LYS A 222 -15.47 -8.26 2.75
CA LYS A 222 -15.58 -8.85 1.41
C LYS A 222 -14.29 -9.53 1.03
N VAL A 223 -14.44 -10.64 0.32
CA VAL A 223 -13.35 -11.39 -0.29
C VAL A 223 -13.44 -11.24 -1.81
N TYR A 224 -12.32 -10.96 -2.44
CA TYR A 224 -12.22 -10.91 -3.89
C TYR A 224 -11.19 -11.95 -4.34
N ASP A 225 -11.62 -12.94 -5.10
CA ASP A 225 -10.73 -13.87 -5.79
C ASP A 225 -10.22 -13.19 -7.06
N ILE A 226 -8.92 -13.06 -7.18
CA ILE A 226 -8.31 -12.35 -8.30
C ILE A 226 -8.50 -13.10 -9.63
N ARG A 227 -8.66 -14.42 -9.59
CA ARG A 227 -8.90 -15.26 -10.78
C ARG A 227 -10.24 -14.97 -11.46
N GLU A 228 -11.21 -14.46 -10.70
CA GLU A 228 -12.56 -14.10 -11.16
C GLU A 228 -12.67 -12.66 -11.68
N ARG A 229 -11.55 -11.94 -11.74
CA ARG A 229 -11.47 -10.53 -12.13
C ARG A 229 -10.65 -10.34 -13.39
N ASP A 230 -10.67 -9.15 -13.96
CA ASP A 230 -9.75 -8.83 -15.07
C ASP A 230 -8.31 -8.61 -14.57
N HIS A 231 -7.72 -9.68 -14.04
CA HIS A 231 -6.35 -9.65 -13.55
C HIS A 231 -5.29 -9.44 -14.65
N LYS A 232 -5.61 -9.74 -15.93
CA LYS A 232 -4.69 -9.52 -17.05
C LYS A 232 -4.65 -8.04 -17.43
N GLY A 233 -5.82 -7.40 -17.54
CA GLY A 233 -5.93 -5.96 -17.76
C GLY A 233 -5.27 -5.18 -16.63
N ALA A 234 -5.59 -5.51 -15.38
CA ALA A 234 -5.01 -4.87 -14.20
C ALA A 234 -3.47 -4.99 -14.14
N LEU A 235 -2.91 -6.16 -14.45
CA LEU A 235 -1.45 -6.33 -14.53
C LEU A 235 -0.85 -5.49 -15.66
N ASN A 236 -1.48 -5.49 -16.85
CA ASN A 236 -0.98 -4.70 -17.97
C ASN A 236 -0.96 -3.20 -17.64
N GLU A 237 -1.99 -2.68 -17.00
CA GLU A 237 -2.03 -1.28 -16.54
C GLU A 237 -0.93 -0.97 -15.54
N LEU A 238 -0.69 -1.87 -14.56
CA LEU A 238 0.41 -1.73 -13.61
C LEU A 238 1.76 -1.60 -14.34
N VAL A 239 2.02 -2.47 -15.31
CA VAL A 239 3.25 -2.47 -16.12
C VAL A 239 3.35 -1.20 -16.97
N VAL A 240 2.27 -0.77 -17.62
CA VAL A 240 2.24 0.48 -18.40
C VAL A 240 2.55 1.69 -17.52
N ASN A 241 2.04 1.74 -16.30
CA ASN A 241 2.37 2.79 -15.35
C ASN A 241 3.85 2.77 -14.92
N CYS A 242 4.44 1.58 -14.78
CA CYS A 242 5.89 1.46 -14.56
C CYS A 242 6.70 1.93 -15.78
N MET A 243 6.27 1.57 -17.01
CA MET A 243 6.92 2.02 -18.25
C MET A 243 6.92 3.55 -18.36
N LYS A 244 5.81 4.22 -18.09
CA LYS A 244 5.73 5.69 -18.06
C LYS A 244 6.75 6.28 -17.09
N LYS A 245 6.85 5.71 -15.88
CA LYS A 245 7.81 6.14 -14.87
C LYS A 245 9.26 5.87 -15.27
N GLN A 246 9.51 4.74 -15.94
CA GLN A 246 10.82 4.41 -16.48
C GLN A 246 11.26 5.43 -17.53
N GLU A 247 10.38 5.85 -18.44
CA GLU A 247 10.71 6.87 -19.44
C GLU A 247 10.99 8.24 -18.78
N VAL A 248 10.18 8.64 -17.83
CA VAL A 248 10.38 9.90 -17.11
C VAL A 248 11.67 9.90 -16.28
N ALA A 249 12.06 8.74 -15.72
CA ALA A 249 13.31 8.61 -14.97
C ALA A 249 14.58 8.87 -15.82
N LYS A 250 14.49 8.74 -17.15
CA LYS A 250 15.59 9.07 -18.08
C LYS A 250 15.81 10.57 -18.26
N LEU A 251 14.80 11.39 -17.95
CA LEU A 251 14.87 12.83 -18.16
C LEU A 251 15.84 13.48 -17.17
N LYS A 252 16.62 14.47 -17.65
CA LYS A 252 17.54 15.24 -16.81
C LYS A 252 16.79 16.07 -15.79
N ASN A 253 15.73 16.75 -16.21
CA ASN A 253 14.83 17.52 -15.36
C ASN A 253 13.36 17.14 -15.63
N PRO A 254 12.80 16.17 -14.91
CA PRO A 254 11.41 15.76 -15.13
C PRO A 254 10.38 16.81 -14.70
N PHE A 255 10.74 17.76 -13.83
CA PHE A 255 9.83 18.82 -13.37
C PHE A 255 9.47 19.83 -14.47
N GLU A 256 10.32 20.01 -15.47
CA GLU A 256 10.06 20.90 -16.61
C GLU A 256 9.12 20.28 -17.67
N VAL A 257 8.97 18.96 -17.66
CA VAL A 257 8.26 18.23 -18.72
C VAL A 257 6.88 17.76 -18.28
N ILE A 258 6.72 17.50 -17.00
CA ILE A 258 5.49 16.97 -16.43
C ILE A 258 4.76 18.07 -15.66
N GLU A 259 3.59 18.43 -16.14
CA GLU A 259 2.70 19.36 -15.44
C GLU A 259 2.09 18.69 -14.22
N PRO A 260 2.24 19.27 -13.00
CA PRO A 260 1.72 18.68 -11.79
C PRO A 260 0.22 18.97 -11.65
N ASN A 261 -0.50 18.03 -11.07
CA ASN A 261 -1.91 18.22 -10.75
C ASN A 261 -2.13 18.32 -9.25
N PHE A 262 -1.91 19.50 -8.67
CA PHE A 262 -2.07 19.74 -7.24
C PHE A 262 -3.53 19.82 -6.78
N TYR A 263 -4.48 20.01 -7.68
CA TYR A 263 -5.85 20.41 -7.36
C TYR A 263 -6.90 19.36 -7.74
N GLU A 264 -6.60 18.40 -8.61
CA GLU A 264 -7.54 17.35 -8.93
C GLU A 264 -7.80 16.42 -7.75
N TYR A 265 -9.05 16.10 -7.51
CA TYR A 265 -9.49 15.30 -6.36
C TYR A 265 -8.73 13.95 -6.24
N GLY A 266 -8.36 13.34 -7.37
CA GLY A 266 -7.59 12.09 -7.39
C GLY A 266 -6.16 12.25 -6.85
N ASN A 267 -5.47 13.32 -7.23
CA ASN A 267 -4.09 13.59 -6.86
C ASN A 267 -3.96 14.31 -5.52
N LEU A 268 -4.95 15.12 -5.15
CA LEU A 268 -4.96 15.88 -3.90
C LEU A 268 -4.70 15.00 -2.68
N LYS A 269 -5.29 13.81 -2.61
CA LYS A 269 -5.07 12.88 -1.49
C LYS A 269 -3.63 12.40 -1.38
N PHE A 270 -2.92 12.25 -2.51
CA PHE A 270 -1.52 11.83 -2.51
C PHE A 270 -0.62 12.97 -2.04
N TRP A 271 -0.86 14.19 -2.53
CA TRP A 271 -0.15 15.39 -2.08
C TRP A 271 -0.42 15.70 -0.61
N TRP A 272 -1.66 15.60 -0.16
CA TRP A 272 -2.01 15.77 1.26
C TRP A 272 -1.29 14.76 2.17
N ASN A 273 -1.18 13.51 1.73
CA ASN A 273 -0.54 12.45 2.51
C ASN A 273 0.99 12.66 2.71
N ILE A 274 1.64 13.48 1.90
CA ILE A 274 3.06 13.78 2.10
C ILE A 274 3.29 14.94 3.10
N GLY A 275 2.25 15.67 3.45
CA GLY A 275 2.25 16.80 4.40
C GLY A 275 2.60 18.15 3.77
N ASP A 276 2.10 19.23 4.36
CA ASP A 276 2.15 20.61 3.81
C ASP A 276 3.58 21.09 3.50
N LYS A 277 4.53 20.77 4.37
CA LYS A 277 5.93 21.12 4.15
C LYS A 277 6.46 20.62 2.81
N TYR A 278 6.17 19.35 2.50
CA TYR A 278 6.65 18.71 1.29
C TYR A 278 5.81 19.09 0.07
N LEU A 279 4.54 19.40 0.27
CA LEU A 279 3.69 19.96 -0.78
C LEU A 279 4.18 21.33 -1.24
N ASN A 280 4.54 22.21 -0.32
CA ASN A 280 5.07 23.53 -0.65
C ASN A 280 6.40 23.44 -1.40
N GLU A 281 7.31 22.58 -0.94
CA GLU A 281 8.56 22.32 -1.67
C GLU A 281 8.31 21.77 -3.08
N ALA A 282 7.34 20.83 -3.23
CA ALA A 282 6.98 20.32 -4.55
C ALA A 282 6.44 21.42 -5.46
N LYS A 283 5.59 22.32 -4.94
CA LYS A 283 5.08 23.46 -5.70
C LYS A 283 6.24 24.35 -6.21
N GLU A 284 7.18 24.69 -5.38
CA GLU A 284 8.37 25.48 -5.77
C GLU A 284 9.16 24.78 -6.88
N LEU A 285 9.37 23.46 -6.80
CA LEU A 285 10.10 22.69 -7.81
C LEU A 285 9.37 22.63 -9.16
N TYR A 286 8.05 22.67 -9.14
CA TYR A 286 7.22 22.70 -10.35
C TYR A 286 6.93 24.14 -10.84
N GLY A 287 7.42 25.18 -10.14
CA GLY A 287 7.23 26.59 -10.53
C GLY A 287 5.87 27.18 -10.14
N TYR A 288 5.24 26.70 -9.06
CA TYR A 288 3.97 27.18 -8.53
C TYR A 288 4.11 27.93 -7.21
#